data_1439d61c0c173f4488195a2f9f92c9ec
#
_entry.id   1439d61c0c173f4488195a2f9f92c9ec
#
_cell.length_a   1.000
_cell.length_b   1.000
_cell.length_c   1.000
_cell.angle_alpha   90.00
_cell.angle_beta   90.00
_cell.angle_gamma   90.00
#
_symmetry.space_group_name_H-M   'P 1'
#
loop_
_entity.id
_entity.type
_entity.pdbx_description
1 polymer ?
#
loop_
_entity_poly.entity_id
_entity_poly.type
_entity_poly.pdbx_seq_one_letter_code
_entity_poly.pdbx_strand_id
1 'polypeptide(L)'
;MMEKGSNLVRERAARAWERHLSWVPTLYLLRGIPYVAILALVPIVLNRMGVSNAVNLFCCSLALIPFILRPLLGRFSRQLTDCHHLILYAEVLMGLIFLAMGIVLRLKVWLPAFLFLFYAEALAAAFHDVGIGRYFMICSERRFYQQVPATRAAATCAAFALALGIPAMVGGNLEVIHRRIPMAWSTVCELLGGVILLLAVYHAVVLVPLGEQLVRKRNDYKALLFEDLRKLTDRRYFRFEMLFLLLFLLPEGFFYRVGILFLVDPGSNGGLSLSPQELAFTQGTVGAFGMLLGCLLGGRCIHLHGFRYWLWPMTLAITLPKVFYVLMAYTLTTSFSLITLSVFLEQFGFGFGIMAFVAYLAHLSRGYHPVMFYSYCFALAAIGITVSGALSGILADYLGYRIYFALLMLLSLASYLAAAFVRTEPIEGLKL
;
A
#
# COMPACT_ATOMS: atom_id res chain seq x y z
N MET A 1 -39.36 -14.37 3.04
CA MET A 1 -38.52 -13.75 1.96
C MET A 1 -37.08 -13.48 2.40
N MET A 2 -36.82 -12.98 3.61
CA MET A 2 -35.44 -12.72 4.11
C MET A 2 -34.58 -13.99 4.23
N GLU A 3 -35.14 -15.11 4.67
CA GLU A 3 -34.41 -16.39 4.86
C GLU A 3 -33.97 -17.03 3.55
N LYS A 4 -34.81 -16.98 2.49
CA LYS A 4 -34.44 -17.43 1.14
C LYS A 4 -33.32 -16.59 0.54
N GLY A 5 -33.29 -15.28 0.78
CA GLY A 5 -32.24 -14.39 0.30
C GLY A 5 -30.90 -14.65 0.99
N SER A 6 -30.88 -14.94 2.28
CA SER A 6 -29.66 -15.26 3.04
C SER A 6 -29.04 -16.61 2.63
N ASN A 7 -29.86 -17.62 2.32
CA ASN A 7 -29.40 -18.93 1.85
C ASN A 7 -28.78 -18.83 0.43
N LEU A 8 -29.38 -18.05 -0.46
CA LEU A 8 -28.85 -17.83 -1.80
C LEU A 8 -27.46 -17.13 -1.80
N VAL A 9 -27.28 -16.14 -0.92
CA VAL A 9 -25.98 -15.46 -0.75
C VAL A 9 -24.93 -16.46 -0.22
N ARG A 10 -25.27 -17.29 0.75
CA ARG A 10 -24.35 -18.33 1.29
C ARG A 10 -23.93 -19.34 0.25
N GLU A 11 -24.86 -19.85 -0.55
CA GLU A 11 -24.56 -20.81 -1.62
C GLU A 11 -23.64 -20.20 -2.71
N ARG A 12 -23.87 -18.92 -3.08
CA ARG A 12 -23.03 -18.20 -4.02
C ARG A 12 -21.65 -17.91 -3.43
N ALA A 13 -21.58 -17.56 -2.16
CA ALA A 13 -20.33 -17.37 -1.45
C ALA A 13 -19.50 -18.64 -1.36
N ALA A 14 -20.12 -19.79 -1.06
CA ALA A 14 -19.46 -21.09 -1.07
C ALA A 14 -18.88 -21.43 -2.45
N ARG A 15 -19.68 -21.30 -3.53
CA ARG A 15 -19.21 -21.49 -4.91
C ARG A 15 -18.06 -20.54 -5.29
N ALA A 16 -18.10 -19.28 -4.87
CA ALA A 16 -17.02 -18.33 -5.08
C ALA A 16 -15.77 -18.77 -4.34
N TRP A 17 -15.91 -19.31 -3.12
CA TRP A 17 -14.77 -19.79 -2.32
C TRP A 17 -14.11 -21.05 -2.89
N GLU A 18 -14.87 -21.98 -3.46
CA GLU A 18 -14.32 -23.15 -4.17
C GLU A 18 -13.33 -22.74 -5.28
N ARG A 19 -13.52 -21.55 -5.86
CA ARG A 19 -12.67 -20.99 -6.92
C ARG A 19 -11.72 -19.91 -6.40
N HIS A 20 -11.43 -19.86 -5.09
CA HIS A 20 -10.65 -18.76 -4.50
C HIS A 20 -9.25 -18.59 -5.12
N LEU A 21 -8.61 -19.65 -5.57
CA LEU A 21 -7.29 -19.57 -6.21
C LEU A 21 -7.32 -18.83 -7.56
N SER A 22 -8.47 -18.72 -8.22
CA SER A 22 -8.59 -17.98 -9.49
C SER A 22 -8.75 -16.48 -9.27
N TRP A 23 -9.40 -16.01 -8.20
CA TRP A 23 -9.69 -14.59 -8.02
C TRP A 23 -8.90 -13.93 -6.87
N VAL A 24 -8.53 -14.65 -5.81
CA VAL A 24 -7.79 -14.05 -4.68
C VAL A 24 -6.45 -13.48 -5.13
N PRO A 25 -5.56 -14.21 -5.83
CA PRO A 25 -4.28 -13.69 -6.24
C PRO A 25 -4.41 -12.46 -7.14
N THR A 26 -5.32 -12.51 -8.11
CA THR A 26 -5.49 -11.44 -9.12
C THR A 26 -6.15 -10.19 -8.53
N LEU A 27 -7.13 -10.32 -7.64
CA LEU A 27 -7.72 -9.18 -6.93
C LEU A 27 -6.70 -8.50 -6.00
N TYR A 28 -5.89 -9.28 -5.27
CA TYR A 28 -4.86 -8.69 -4.40
C TYR A 28 -3.69 -8.12 -5.20
N LEU A 29 -3.37 -8.69 -6.36
CA LEU A 29 -2.45 -8.11 -7.32
C LEU A 29 -2.95 -6.73 -7.78
N LEU A 30 -4.18 -6.68 -8.32
CA LEU A 30 -4.77 -5.43 -8.80
C LEU A 30 -4.96 -4.39 -7.68
N ARG A 31 -5.30 -4.84 -6.47
CA ARG A 31 -5.30 -3.97 -5.28
C ARG A 31 -3.94 -3.34 -5.01
N GLY A 32 -2.84 -4.07 -5.22
CA GLY A 32 -1.48 -3.59 -4.99
C GLY A 32 -1.02 -2.55 -6.01
N ILE A 33 -1.47 -2.65 -7.27
CA ILE A 33 -1.02 -1.78 -8.36
C ILE A 33 -1.20 -0.28 -8.04
N PRO A 34 -2.39 0.23 -7.63
CA PRO A 34 -2.56 1.63 -7.27
C PRO A 34 -1.69 2.07 -6.10
N TYR A 35 -1.53 1.23 -5.08
CA TYR A 35 -0.66 1.54 -3.94
C TYR A 35 0.79 1.73 -4.37
N VAL A 36 1.30 0.83 -5.21
CA VAL A 36 2.67 0.93 -5.73
C VAL A 36 2.79 2.14 -6.66
N ALA A 37 1.77 2.44 -7.46
CA ALA A 37 1.75 3.63 -8.30
C ALA A 37 1.85 4.91 -7.46
N ILE A 38 1.08 5.04 -6.39
CA ILE A 38 1.11 6.20 -5.47
C ILE A 38 2.43 6.29 -4.70
N LEU A 39 2.97 5.16 -4.28
CA LEU A 39 4.14 5.15 -3.41
C LEU A 39 5.47 5.22 -4.18
N ALA A 40 5.53 4.76 -5.41
CA ALA A 40 6.77 4.59 -6.15
C ALA A 40 6.71 5.10 -7.59
N LEU A 41 5.78 4.64 -8.43
CA LEU A 41 5.77 4.96 -9.86
C LEU A 41 5.50 6.44 -10.13
N VAL A 42 4.44 7.02 -9.55
CA VAL A 42 4.10 8.43 -9.75
C VAL A 42 5.18 9.37 -9.21
N PRO A 43 5.79 9.15 -8.02
CA PRO A 43 6.98 9.88 -7.60
C PRO A 43 8.11 9.89 -8.63
N ILE A 44 8.38 8.75 -9.29
CA ILE A 44 9.40 8.66 -10.34
C ILE A 44 8.96 9.45 -11.57
N VAL A 45 7.72 9.30 -12.03
CA VAL A 45 7.19 10.05 -13.19
C VAL A 45 7.31 11.55 -12.95
N LEU A 46 6.87 12.05 -11.79
CA LEU A 46 6.94 13.47 -11.45
C LEU A 46 8.39 13.98 -11.37
N ASN A 47 9.29 13.18 -10.79
CA ASN A 47 10.72 13.51 -10.74
C ASN A 47 11.32 13.59 -12.15
N ARG A 48 11.07 12.59 -13.02
CA ARG A 48 11.53 12.58 -14.41
C ARG A 48 10.96 13.73 -15.25
N MET A 49 9.74 14.19 -14.91
CA MET A 49 9.10 15.35 -15.51
C MET A 49 9.59 16.71 -14.94
N GLY A 50 10.55 16.69 -14.01
CA GLY A 50 11.21 17.89 -13.45
C GLY A 50 10.44 18.55 -12.30
N VAL A 51 9.51 17.86 -11.64
CA VAL A 51 8.84 18.35 -10.44
C VAL A 51 9.78 18.20 -9.23
N SER A 52 9.93 19.25 -8.41
CA SER A 52 10.77 19.23 -7.20
C SER A 52 10.29 18.15 -6.21
N ASN A 53 11.21 17.59 -5.43
CA ASN A 53 10.90 16.52 -4.47
C ASN A 53 9.88 16.98 -3.43
N ALA A 54 9.94 18.24 -2.98
CA ALA A 54 8.97 18.81 -2.04
C ALA A 54 7.53 18.74 -2.60
N VAL A 55 7.29 19.28 -3.81
CA VAL A 55 5.96 19.27 -4.45
C VAL A 55 5.54 17.86 -4.80
N ASN A 56 6.43 17.05 -5.36
CA ASN A 56 6.20 15.66 -5.75
C ASN A 56 5.67 14.83 -4.56
N LEU A 57 6.44 14.76 -3.47
CA LEU A 57 6.10 13.90 -2.34
C LEU A 57 4.93 14.44 -1.53
N PHE A 58 4.73 15.76 -1.48
CA PHE A 58 3.54 16.36 -0.91
C PHE A 58 2.28 15.91 -1.67
N CYS A 59 2.26 16.07 -3.00
CA CYS A 59 1.13 15.66 -3.85
C CYS A 59 0.87 14.16 -3.77
N CYS A 60 1.93 13.33 -3.81
CA CYS A 60 1.78 11.88 -3.68
C CYS A 60 1.25 11.46 -2.31
N SER A 61 1.55 12.22 -1.25
CA SER A 61 1.01 11.93 0.08
C SER A 61 -0.47 12.27 0.20
N LEU A 62 -0.94 13.35 -0.45
CA LEU A 62 -2.37 13.70 -0.48
C LEU A 62 -3.21 12.60 -1.17
N ALA A 63 -2.64 11.84 -2.10
CA ALA A 63 -3.31 10.71 -2.74
C ALA A 63 -3.62 9.55 -1.76
N LEU A 64 -3.05 9.54 -0.55
CA LEU A 64 -3.42 8.58 0.50
C LEU A 64 -4.67 8.98 1.31
N ILE A 65 -5.17 10.21 1.18
CA ILE A 65 -6.35 10.68 1.92
C ILE A 65 -7.59 9.78 1.71
N PRO A 66 -7.94 9.32 0.49
CA PRO A 66 -9.05 8.40 0.30
C PRO A 66 -8.95 7.11 1.11
N PHE A 67 -7.73 6.62 1.36
CA PHE A 67 -7.50 5.43 2.17
C PHE A 67 -7.66 5.70 3.67
N ILE A 68 -7.40 6.93 4.12
CA ILE A 68 -7.74 7.39 5.49
C ILE A 68 -9.26 7.42 5.65
N LEU A 69 -9.99 7.84 4.61
CA LEU A 69 -11.45 7.89 4.60
C LEU A 69 -12.14 6.53 4.40
N ARG A 70 -11.38 5.44 4.32
CA ARG A 70 -11.88 4.08 4.09
C ARG A 70 -13.06 3.66 4.98
N PRO A 71 -13.11 3.96 6.31
CA PRO A 71 -14.28 3.64 7.13
C PRO A 71 -15.56 4.31 6.66
N LEU A 72 -15.45 5.54 6.17
CA LEU A 72 -16.58 6.30 5.59
C LEU A 72 -16.99 5.73 4.23
N LEU A 73 -16.02 5.51 3.34
CA LEU A 73 -16.23 4.94 2.01
C LEU A 73 -16.87 3.55 2.08
N GLY A 74 -16.46 2.74 3.06
CA GLY A 74 -17.02 1.41 3.27
C GLY A 74 -18.50 1.39 3.61
N ARG A 75 -18.97 2.39 4.36
CA ARG A 75 -20.39 2.55 4.67
C ARG A 75 -21.16 3.15 3.51
N PHE A 76 -20.61 4.18 2.89
CA PHE A 76 -21.22 4.86 1.76
C PHE A 76 -21.42 3.90 0.57
N SER A 77 -20.42 3.08 0.26
CA SER A 77 -20.48 2.12 -0.84
C SER A 77 -21.61 1.09 -0.70
N ARG A 78 -21.98 0.70 0.54
CA ARG A 78 -23.11 -0.23 0.79
C ARG A 78 -24.48 0.34 0.43
N GLN A 79 -24.58 1.66 0.30
CA GLN A 79 -25.81 2.32 -0.15
C GLN A 79 -25.87 2.48 -1.66
N LEU A 80 -24.70 2.48 -2.33
CA LEU A 80 -24.58 2.68 -3.78
C LEU A 80 -24.78 1.38 -4.55
N THR A 81 -24.00 0.35 -4.20
CA THR A 81 -23.98 -0.90 -4.99
C THR A 81 -23.49 -2.08 -4.16
N ASP A 82 -23.71 -3.29 -4.66
CA ASP A 82 -23.12 -4.50 -4.08
C ASP A 82 -21.59 -4.55 -4.32
N CYS A 83 -20.91 -5.42 -3.57
CA CYS A 83 -19.45 -5.50 -3.63
C CYS A 83 -18.91 -5.97 -4.98
N HIS A 84 -19.64 -6.84 -5.69
CA HIS A 84 -19.24 -7.34 -7.00
C HIS A 84 -19.17 -6.21 -8.04
N HIS A 85 -20.26 -5.45 -8.20
CA HIS A 85 -20.30 -4.32 -9.14
C HIS A 85 -19.36 -3.20 -8.71
N LEU A 86 -19.21 -2.97 -7.39
CA LEU A 86 -18.26 -1.96 -6.89
C LEU A 86 -16.83 -2.25 -7.32
N ILE A 87 -16.40 -3.53 -7.25
CA ILE A 87 -15.08 -3.96 -7.72
C ILE A 87 -14.93 -3.68 -9.20
N LEU A 88 -15.85 -4.17 -10.03
CA LEU A 88 -15.75 -4.05 -11.48
C LEU A 88 -15.79 -2.59 -11.97
N TYR A 89 -16.68 -1.77 -11.41
CA TYR A 89 -16.75 -0.35 -11.78
C TYR A 89 -15.48 0.41 -11.38
N ALA A 90 -14.93 0.11 -10.19
CA ALA A 90 -13.69 0.73 -9.76
C ALA A 90 -12.51 0.31 -10.65
N GLU A 91 -12.41 -0.96 -11.05
CA GLU A 91 -11.35 -1.46 -11.93
C GLU A 91 -11.41 -0.81 -13.32
N VAL A 92 -12.60 -0.75 -13.93
CA VAL A 92 -12.77 -0.07 -15.22
C VAL A 92 -12.42 1.41 -15.11
N LEU A 93 -12.87 2.07 -14.04
CA LEU A 93 -12.59 3.49 -13.82
C LEU A 93 -11.08 3.74 -13.64
N MET A 94 -10.39 2.93 -12.83
CA MET A 94 -8.93 3.03 -12.64
C MET A 94 -8.18 2.85 -13.95
N GLY A 95 -8.53 1.84 -14.75
CA GLY A 95 -7.89 1.61 -16.05
C GLY A 95 -8.09 2.79 -17.01
N LEU A 96 -9.30 3.35 -17.11
CA LEU A 96 -9.59 4.53 -17.94
C LEU A 96 -8.85 5.77 -17.44
N ILE A 97 -8.73 5.95 -16.12
CA ILE A 97 -7.97 7.07 -15.55
C ILE A 97 -6.47 6.95 -15.90
N PHE A 98 -5.87 5.76 -15.80
CA PHE A 98 -4.47 5.58 -16.19
C PHE A 98 -4.25 5.86 -17.69
N LEU A 99 -5.18 5.46 -18.57
CA LEU A 99 -5.12 5.85 -19.99
C LEU A 99 -5.19 7.38 -20.15
N ALA A 100 -6.09 8.04 -19.44
CA ALA A 100 -6.22 9.49 -19.48
C ALA A 100 -4.97 10.21 -18.92
N MET A 101 -4.37 9.69 -17.83
CA MET A 101 -3.11 10.21 -17.30
C MET A 101 -1.99 10.14 -18.36
N GLY A 102 -1.91 9.03 -19.12
CA GLY A 102 -0.97 8.92 -20.24
C GLY A 102 -1.18 10.01 -21.29
N ILE A 103 -2.41 10.26 -21.72
CA ILE A 103 -2.73 11.32 -22.70
C ILE A 103 -2.34 12.69 -22.17
N VAL A 104 -2.65 12.98 -20.91
CA VAL A 104 -2.41 14.29 -20.27
C VAL A 104 -0.92 14.60 -20.16
N LEU A 105 -0.03 13.63 -19.95
CA LEU A 105 1.42 13.85 -19.88
C LEU A 105 2.02 14.47 -21.16
N ARG A 106 1.32 14.36 -22.30
CA ARG A 106 1.75 14.94 -23.58
C ARG A 106 1.35 16.41 -23.76
N LEU A 107 0.52 16.96 -22.86
CA LEU A 107 0.03 18.33 -22.94
C LEU A 107 1.06 19.32 -22.40
N LYS A 108 1.00 20.58 -22.87
CA LYS A 108 1.89 21.66 -22.39
C LYS A 108 1.63 21.98 -20.90
N VAL A 109 0.35 22.01 -20.48
CA VAL A 109 -0.05 22.27 -19.09
C VAL A 109 -0.58 20.95 -18.50
N TRP A 110 0.31 20.02 -18.26
CA TRP A 110 -0.03 18.65 -17.88
C TRP A 110 -0.25 18.48 -16.37
N LEU A 111 0.50 19.18 -15.51
CA LEU A 111 0.59 18.89 -14.09
C LEU A 111 -0.76 19.00 -13.34
N PRO A 112 -1.56 20.07 -13.48
CA PRO A 112 -2.85 20.17 -12.77
C PRO A 112 -3.83 19.07 -13.20
N ALA A 113 -3.92 18.79 -14.51
CA ALA A 113 -4.81 17.74 -15.02
C ALA A 113 -4.34 16.36 -14.62
N PHE A 114 -3.02 16.10 -14.62
CA PHE A 114 -2.45 14.86 -14.13
C PHE A 114 -2.75 14.64 -12.65
N LEU A 115 -2.55 15.64 -11.80
CA LEU A 115 -2.84 15.54 -10.36
C LEU A 115 -4.34 15.33 -10.10
N PHE A 116 -5.22 15.98 -10.86
CA PHE A 116 -6.66 15.74 -10.74
C PHE A 116 -7.00 14.27 -11.04
N LEU A 117 -6.49 13.72 -12.14
CA LEU A 117 -6.69 12.30 -12.50
C LEU A 117 -6.05 11.37 -11.46
N PHE A 118 -4.87 11.71 -10.97
CA PHE A 118 -4.17 10.95 -9.95
C PHE A 118 -4.96 10.84 -8.63
N TYR A 119 -5.59 11.93 -8.19
CA TYR A 119 -6.46 11.89 -7.01
C TYR A 119 -7.78 11.16 -7.28
N ALA A 120 -8.32 11.25 -8.48
CA ALA A 120 -9.49 10.46 -8.90
C ALA A 120 -9.16 8.97 -8.93
N GLU A 121 -7.95 8.59 -9.39
CA GLU A 121 -7.43 7.22 -9.36
C GLU A 121 -7.32 6.70 -7.92
N ALA A 122 -6.70 7.47 -7.03
CA ALA A 122 -6.57 7.12 -5.61
C ALA A 122 -7.94 6.91 -4.93
N LEU A 123 -8.94 7.71 -5.29
CA LEU A 123 -10.31 7.55 -4.80
C LEU A 123 -10.96 6.27 -5.35
N ALA A 124 -10.81 5.98 -6.64
CA ALA A 124 -11.30 4.75 -7.27
C ALA A 124 -10.64 3.51 -6.63
N ALA A 125 -9.32 3.56 -6.39
CA ALA A 125 -8.56 2.52 -5.72
C ALA A 125 -9.03 2.28 -4.27
N ALA A 126 -9.40 3.34 -3.54
CA ALA A 126 -9.95 3.22 -2.19
C ALA A 126 -11.34 2.55 -2.20
N PHE A 127 -12.20 2.83 -3.18
CA PHE A 127 -13.47 2.12 -3.37
C PHE A 127 -13.26 0.66 -3.77
N HIS A 128 -12.30 0.39 -4.64
CA HIS A 128 -11.91 -0.97 -5.01
C HIS A 128 -11.45 -1.78 -3.79
N ASP A 129 -10.58 -1.21 -2.95
CA ASP A 129 -10.10 -1.84 -1.73
C ASP A 129 -11.24 -2.17 -0.73
N VAL A 130 -12.21 -1.28 -0.61
CA VAL A 130 -13.44 -1.51 0.17
C VAL A 130 -14.26 -2.65 -0.41
N GLY A 131 -14.44 -2.67 -1.73
CA GLY A 131 -15.16 -3.71 -2.46
C GLY A 131 -14.56 -5.09 -2.24
N ILE A 132 -13.24 -5.22 -2.40
CA ILE A 132 -12.49 -6.47 -2.14
C ILE A 132 -12.67 -6.92 -0.68
N GLY A 133 -12.53 -6.01 0.28
CA GLY A 133 -12.71 -6.34 1.69
C GLY A 133 -14.08 -6.90 2.00
N ARG A 134 -15.15 -6.33 1.41
CA ARG A 134 -16.53 -6.82 1.54
C ARG A 134 -16.70 -8.18 0.87
N TYR A 135 -16.26 -8.31 -0.39
CA TYR A 135 -16.37 -9.54 -1.17
C TYR A 135 -15.67 -10.71 -0.48
N PHE A 136 -14.42 -10.49 -0.09
CA PHE A 136 -13.62 -11.49 0.61
C PHE A 136 -14.27 -11.92 1.92
N MET A 137 -14.82 -10.99 2.71
CA MET A 137 -15.45 -11.29 3.98
C MET A 137 -16.74 -12.11 3.83
N ILE A 138 -17.51 -11.88 2.78
CA ILE A 138 -18.73 -12.65 2.51
C ILE A 138 -18.37 -14.06 2.04
N CYS A 139 -17.34 -14.21 1.19
CA CYS A 139 -16.92 -15.49 0.65
C CYS A 139 -16.15 -16.37 1.65
N SER A 140 -15.27 -15.76 2.47
CA SER A 140 -14.52 -16.49 3.47
C SER A 140 -15.33 -16.53 4.76
N GLU A 141 -15.89 -17.64 5.13
CA GLU A 141 -16.35 -17.83 6.51
C GLU A 141 -15.21 -17.43 7.46
N ARG A 142 -15.50 -16.81 8.62
CA ARG A 142 -14.53 -16.18 9.55
C ARG A 142 -13.23 -16.98 9.83
N ARG A 143 -13.24 -18.30 9.60
CA ARG A 143 -12.09 -19.20 9.78
C ARG A 143 -10.99 -19.05 8.73
N PHE A 144 -11.31 -18.59 7.52
CA PHE A 144 -10.39 -18.58 6.37
C PHE A 144 -9.62 -17.25 6.18
N TYR A 145 -9.98 -16.18 6.91
CA TYR A 145 -9.22 -14.93 6.88
C TYR A 145 -7.72 -15.13 7.27
N GLN A 146 -7.44 -16.21 7.99
CA GLN A 146 -6.10 -16.61 8.42
C GLN A 146 -5.36 -17.51 7.41
N GLN A 147 -6.05 -18.09 6.41
CA GLN A 147 -5.45 -19.12 5.54
C GLN A 147 -4.77 -18.57 4.27
N VAL A 148 -4.86 -17.25 3.97
CA VAL A 148 -4.34 -16.70 2.71
C VAL A 148 -3.28 -15.59 2.90
N PRO A 149 -2.54 -15.49 4.03
CA PRO A 149 -1.57 -14.41 4.21
C PRO A 149 -0.40 -14.52 3.22
N ALA A 150 0.06 -15.72 2.91
CA ALA A 150 1.15 -15.95 1.95
C ALA A 150 0.74 -15.55 0.52
N THR A 151 -0.45 -15.91 0.06
CA THR A 151 -0.98 -15.52 -1.26
C THR A 151 -1.13 -14.00 -1.37
N ARG A 152 -1.60 -13.36 -0.30
CA ARG A 152 -1.74 -11.89 -0.26
C ARG A 152 -0.37 -11.20 -0.30
N ALA A 153 0.60 -11.67 0.47
CA ALA A 153 1.97 -11.17 0.44
C ALA A 153 2.59 -11.34 -0.95
N ALA A 154 2.49 -12.53 -1.54
CA ALA A 154 3.00 -12.81 -2.88
C ALA A 154 2.34 -11.92 -3.95
N ALA A 155 1.01 -11.73 -3.89
CA ALA A 155 0.31 -10.84 -4.80
C ALA A 155 0.73 -9.37 -4.64
N THR A 156 0.97 -8.90 -3.41
CA THR A 156 1.49 -7.54 -3.17
C THR A 156 2.90 -7.38 -3.75
N CYS A 157 3.78 -8.36 -3.59
CA CYS A 157 5.13 -8.33 -4.17
C CYS A 157 5.09 -8.40 -5.71
N ALA A 158 4.18 -9.20 -6.28
CA ALA A 158 3.95 -9.21 -7.72
C ALA A 158 3.43 -7.86 -8.23
N ALA A 159 2.64 -7.13 -7.42
CA ALA A 159 2.22 -5.77 -7.76
C ALA A 159 3.41 -4.80 -7.85
N PHE A 160 4.46 -4.95 -7.03
CA PHE A 160 5.69 -4.17 -7.17
C PHE A 160 6.38 -4.42 -8.50
N ALA A 161 6.49 -5.67 -8.92
CA ALA A 161 7.07 -6.00 -10.23
C ALA A 161 6.23 -5.43 -11.38
N LEU A 162 4.90 -5.52 -11.31
CA LEU A 162 3.99 -5.07 -12.35
C LEU A 162 3.77 -3.56 -12.39
N ALA A 163 3.77 -2.87 -11.25
CA ALA A 163 3.46 -1.45 -11.19
C ALA A 163 4.70 -0.55 -11.01
N LEU A 164 5.85 -1.11 -10.68
CA LEU A 164 7.12 -0.39 -10.60
C LEU A 164 8.17 -1.00 -11.51
N GLY A 165 8.47 -2.31 -11.38
CA GLY A 165 9.58 -2.94 -12.10
C GLY A 165 9.40 -2.87 -13.61
N ILE A 166 8.35 -3.46 -14.16
CA ILE A 166 8.08 -3.45 -15.60
C ILE A 166 7.86 -2.02 -16.12
N PRO A 167 7.01 -1.16 -15.50
CA PRO A 167 6.82 0.21 -15.93
C PRO A 167 8.10 1.05 -15.93
N ALA A 168 8.94 0.98 -14.91
CA ALA A 168 10.18 1.72 -14.85
C ALA A 168 11.20 1.22 -15.91
N MET A 169 11.26 -0.10 -16.15
CA MET A 169 12.09 -0.68 -17.22
C MET A 169 11.64 -0.21 -18.59
N VAL A 170 10.33 -0.27 -18.86
CA VAL A 170 9.76 0.17 -20.15
C VAL A 170 9.94 1.68 -20.32
N GLY A 171 9.64 2.48 -19.29
CA GLY A 171 9.79 3.92 -19.32
C GLY A 171 11.23 4.35 -19.61
N GLY A 172 12.20 3.75 -18.92
CA GLY A 172 13.62 4.02 -19.14
C GLY A 172 14.10 3.66 -20.57
N ASN A 173 13.66 2.51 -21.10
CA ASN A 173 13.98 2.13 -22.47
C ASN A 173 13.36 3.08 -23.49
N LEU A 174 12.10 3.48 -23.28
CA LEU A 174 11.42 4.43 -24.18
C LEU A 174 12.01 5.85 -24.10
N GLU A 175 12.54 6.28 -22.95
CA GLU A 175 13.28 7.54 -22.85
C GLU A 175 14.49 7.56 -23.79
N VAL A 176 15.24 6.45 -23.87
CA VAL A 176 16.39 6.31 -24.75
C VAL A 176 15.96 6.28 -26.21
N ILE A 177 14.91 5.52 -26.54
CA ILE A 177 14.42 5.36 -27.93
C ILE A 177 13.79 6.65 -28.45
N HIS A 178 12.88 7.25 -27.70
CA HIS A 178 12.12 8.43 -28.16
C HIS A 178 12.82 9.74 -27.89
N ARG A 179 13.80 9.76 -26.96
CA ARG A 179 14.48 10.99 -26.48
C ARG A 179 13.49 12.08 -25.99
N ARG A 180 12.31 11.64 -25.54
CA ARG A 180 11.20 12.48 -25.06
C ARG A 180 10.59 11.86 -23.81
N ILE A 181 10.93 12.42 -22.66
CA ILE A 181 10.45 11.94 -21.35
C ILE A 181 8.90 11.87 -21.26
N PRO A 182 8.15 12.93 -21.68
CA PRO A 182 6.69 12.87 -21.58
C PRO A 182 6.07 11.73 -22.40
N MET A 183 6.63 11.44 -23.58
CA MET A 183 6.14 10.36 -24.44
C MET A 183 6.38 8.97 -23.82
N ALA A 184 7.57 8.77 -23.25
CA ALA A 184 7.93 7.52 -22.63
C ALA A 184 6.99 7.17 -21.44
N TRP A 185 6.81 8.12 -20.52
CA TRP A 185 5.97 7.90 -19.35
C TRP A 185 4.47 7.92 -19.66
N SER A 186 4.04 8.62 -20.71
CA SER A 186 2.69 8.51 -21.27
C SER A 186 2.38 7.08 -21.67
N THR A 187 3.26 6.44 -22.47
CA THR A 187 3.10 5.05 -22.88
C THR A 187 3.09 4.09 -21.68
N VAL A 188 3.89 4.34 -20.65
CA VAL A 188 3.87 3.56 -19.41
C VAL A 188 2.52 3.62 -18.71
N CYS A 189 1.93 4.81 -18.57
CA CYS A 189 0.60 4.96 -17.98
C CYS A 189 -0.48 4.24 -18.83
N GLU A 190 -0.40 4.36 -20.16
CA GLU A 190 -1.33 3.71 -21.09
C GLU A 190 -1.24 2.18 -21.02
N LEU A 191 -0.02 1.61 -20.95
CA LEU A 191 0.19 0.18 -20.79
C LEU A 191 -0.38 -0.31 -19.45
N LEU A 192 -0.14 0.41 -18.35
CA LEU A 192 -0.66 0.05 -17.04
C LEU A 192 -2.20 0.11 -17.02
N GLY A 193 -2.79 1.14 -17.63
CA GLY A 193 -4.23 1.24 -17.82
C GLY A 193 -4.81 0.06 -18.60
N GLY A 194 -4.12 -0.36 -19.68
CA GLY A 194 -4.49 -1.54 -20.45
C GLY A 194 -4.46 -2.84 -19.64
N VAL A 195 -3.42 -3.03 -18.81
CA VAL A 195 -3.32 -4.19 -17.91
C VAL A 195 -4.47 -4.21 -16.90
N ILE A 196 -4.80 -3.06 -16.30
CA ILE A 196 -5.93 -2.95 -15.36
C ILE A 196 -7.25 -3.29 -16.04
N LEU A 197 -7.50 -2.80 -17.26
CA LEU A 197 -8.72 -3.12 -18.02
C LEU A 197 -8.80 -4.61 -18.40
N LEU A 198 -7.70 -5.24 -18.77
CA LEU A 198 -7.65 -6.68 -19.03
C LEU A 198 -7.99 -7.50 -17.76
N LEU A 199 -7.46 -7.08 -16.59
CA LEU A 199 -7.81 -7.69 -15.31
C LEU A 199 -9.29 -7.47 -14.97
N ALA A 200 -9.86 -6.29 -15.26
CA ALA A 200 -11.28 -6.00 -15.06
C ALA A 200 -12.17 -6.94 -15.90
N VAL A 201 -11.81 -7.17 -17.16
CA VAL A 201 -12.51 -8.16 -18.01
C VAL A 201 -12.40 -9.58 -17.43
N TYR A 202 -11.21 -9.97 -16.97
CA TYR A 202 -11.00 -11.25 -16.30
C TYR A 202 -11.89 -11.39 -15.05
N HIS A 203 -11.93 -10.37 -14.19
CA HIS A 203 -12.73 -10.37 -12.98
C HIS A 203 -14.24 -10.37 -13.27
N ALA A 204 -14.68 -9.72 -14.35
CA ALA A 204 -16.08 -9.77 -14.78
C ALA A 204 -16.56 -11.20 -15.12
N VAL A 205 -15.64 -12.07 -15.56
CA VAL A 205 -15.93 -13.47 -15.89
C VAL A 205 -15.78 -14.38 -14.66
N VAL A 206 -14.78 -14.13 -13.82
CA VAL A 206 -14.37 -15.05 -12.74
C VAL A 206 -15.11 -14.79 -11.44
N LEU A 207 -15.43 -13.53 -11.12
CA LEU A 207 -16.11 -13.18 -9.87
C LEU A 207 -17.58 -13.57 -9.92
N VAL A 208 -18.03 -14.29 -8.88
CA VAL A 208 -19.42 -14.70 -8.74
C VAL A 208 -20.24 -13.55 -8.17
N PRO A 209 -21.36 -13.10 -8.81
CA PRO A 209 -22.26 -12.11 -8.25
C PRO A 209 -22.94 -12.66 -6.98
N LEU A 210 -22.64 -12.05 -5.82
CA LEU A 210 -23.13 -12.55 -4.53
C LEU A 210 -24.60 -12.20 -4.27
N GLY A 211 -25.10 -11.12 -4.87
CA GLY A 211 -26.49 -10.65 -4.64
C GLY A 211 -26.66 -10.05 -3.25
N GLU A 212 -25.64 -9.34 -2.76
CA GLU A 212 -25.67 -8.66 -1.46
C GLU A 212 -26.81 -7.65 -1.39
N GLN A 213 -27.56 -7.65 -0.29
CA GLN A 213 -28.66 -6.69 -0.09
C GLN A 213 -28.10 -5.31 0.26
N LEU A 214 -28.58 -4.29 -0.45
CA LEU A 214 -28.20 -2.89 -0.19
C LEU A 214 -28.85 -2.39 1.11
N VAL A 215 -28.08 -1.66 1.91
CA VAL A 215 -28.56 -1.04 3.14
C VAL A 215 -29.22 0.30 2.81
N ARG A 216 -30.56 0.31 2.66
CA ARG A 216 -31.33 1.50 2.25
C ARG A 216 -31.59 2.52 3.39
N LYS A 217 -31.40 2.18 4.67
CA LYS A 217 -31.69 3.07 5.79
C LYS A 217 -30.58 4.12 5.99
N ARG A 218 -30.90 5.35 5.59
CA ARG A 218 -30.01 6.53 5.65
C ARG A 218 -29.81 7.10 7.08
N ASN A 219 -30.76 6.89 8.00
CA ASN A 219 -30.79 7.60 9.27
C ASN A 219 -29.81 7.09 10.34
N ASP A 220 -29.31 5.86 10.22
CA ASP A 220 -28.44 5.25 11.25
C ASP A 220 -26.93 5.40 10.97
N TYR A 221 -26.59 6.05 9.85
CA TYR A 221 -25.20 6.10 9.36
C TYR A 221 -24.25 6.81 10.33
N LYS A 222 -24.63 8.02 10.78
CA LYS A 222 -23.83 8.81 11.71
C LYS A 222 -23.77 8.14 13.09
N ALA A 223 -24.92 7.68 13.58
CA ALA A 223 -25.03 7.02 14.88
C ALA A 223 -24.13 5.78 14.95
N LEU A 224 -24.17 4.93 13.95
CA LEU A 224 -23.33 3.72 13.88
C LEU A 224 -21.82 4.07 13.75
N LEU A 225 -21.47 5.14 13.02
CA LEU A 225 -20.09 5.59 12.92
C LEU A 225 -19.55 6.04 14.28
N PHE A 226 -20.34 6.86 14.99
CA PHE A 226 -19.97 7.32 16.32
C PHE A 226 -19.96 6.20 17.35
N GLU A 227 -20.87 5.25 17.25
CA GLU A 227 -20.91 4.08 18.15
C GLU A 227 -19.66 3.20 18.00
N ASP A 228 -19.26 2.91 16.75
CA ASP A 228 -18.05 2.10 16.51
C ASP A 228 -16.78 2.86 16.94
N LEU A 229 -16.72 4.16 16.67
CA LEU A 229 -15.60 5.01 17.11
C LEU A 229 -15.53 5.05 18.65
N ARG A 230 -16.68 5.21 19.32
CA ARG A 230 -16.76 5.17 20.78
C ARG A 230 -16.30 3.83 21.33
N LYS A 231 -16.77 2.70 20.77
CA LYS A 231 -16.31 1.36 21.16
C LYS A 231 -14.80 1.18 20.98
N LEU A 232 -14.20 1.83 19.99
CA LEU A 232 -12.75 1.82 19.80
C LEU A 232 -12.05 2.67 20.88
N THR A 233 -12.57 3.86 21.19
CA THR A 233 -11.99 4.79 22.18
C THR A 233 -12.18 4.31 23.61
N ASP A 234 -13.22 3.56 23.91
CA ASP A 234 -13.53 3.02 25.26
C ASP A 234 -12.65 1.82 25.64
N ARG A 235 -11.75 1.36 24.74
CA ARG A 235 -10.82 0.28 25.04
C ARG A 235 -9.81 0.70 26.11
N ARG A 236 -9.50 -0.20 27.04
CA ARG A 236 -8.58 0.05 28.18
C ARG A 236 -7.21 0.55 27.74
N TYR A 237 -6.69 0.07 26.61
CA TYR A 237 -5.36 0.37 26.11
C TYR A 237 -5.37 1.26 24.86
N PHE A 238 -6.48 1.88 24.50
CA PHE A 238 -6.67 2.66 23.28
C PHE A 238 -5.54 3.66 22.98
N ARG A 239 -5.05 4.40 24.00
CA ARG A 239 -3.98 5.37 23.81
C ARG A 239 -2.68 4.72 23.36
N PHE A 240 -2.34 3.56 23.87
CA PHE A 240 -1.14 2.80 23.49
C PHE A 240 -1.32 2.15 22.12
N GLU A 241 -2.53 1.66 21.82
CA GLU A 241 -2.91 1.13 20.51
C GLU A 241 -2.77 2.22 19.43
N MET A 242 -3.29 3.44 19.70
CA MET A 242 -3.13 4.58 18.81
C MET A 242 -1.68 4.97 18.61
N LEU A 243 -0.91 5.00 19.69
CA LEU A 243 0.52 5.35 19.63
C LEU A 243 1.27 4.38 18.70
N PHE A 244 1.01 3.08 18.82
CA PHE A 244 1.60 2.08 17.94
C PHE A 244 1.18 2.28 16.49
N LEU A 245 -0.11 2.44 16.22
CA LEU A 245 -0.62 2.61 14.85
C LEU A 245 -0.06 3.84 14.15
N LEU A 246 0.13 4.94 14.87
CA LEU A 246 0.65 6.19 14.31
C LEU A 246 2.17 6.19 14.15
N LEU A 247 2.91 5.64 15.14
CA LEU A 247 4.35 5.82 15.21
C LEU A 247 5.16 4.66 14.63
N PHE A 248 4.63 3.43 14.61
CA PHE A 248 5.41 2.26 14.19
C PHE A 248 5.89 2.36 12.75
N LEU A 249 5.03 2.82 11.83
CA LEU A 249 5.35 3.01 10.41
C LEU A 249 5.69 4.47 10.04
N LEU A 250 5.78 5.39 11.01
CA LEU A 250 6.10 6.79 10.74
C LEU A 250 7.47 6.96 10.08
N PRO A 251 8.56 6.27 10.50
CA PRO A 251 9.84 6.35 9.81
C PRO A 251 9.77 5.81 8.37
N GLU A 252 8.91 4.83 8.08
CA GLU A 252 8.68 4.34 6.73
C GLU A 252 8.03 5.39 5.84
N GLY A 253 7.08 6.15 6.36
CA GLY A 253 6.47 7.25 5.63
C GLY A 253 7.49 8.33 5.24
N PHE A 254 8.46 8.63 6.10
CA PHE A 254 9.59 9.49 5.76
C PHE A 254 10.54 8.83 4.76
N PHE A 255 10.86 7.55 4.93
CA PHE A 255 11.90 6.88 4.18
C PHE A 255 11.51 6.52 2.75
N TYR A 256 10.40 5.83 2.57
CA TYR A 256 10.17 4.99 1.39
C TYR A 256 10.30 5.76 0.06
N ARG A 257 9.59 6.89 -0.08
CA ARG A 257 9.61 7.68 -1.32
C ARG A 257 10.91 8.44 -1.51
N VAL A 258 11.46 9.03 -0.44
CA VAL A 258 12.75 9.72 -0.49
C VAL A 258 13.87 8.75 -0.83
N GLY A 259 13.82 7.53 -0.31
CA GLY A 259 14.78 6.47 -0.66
C GLY A 259 14.79 6.15 -2.15
N ILE A 260 13.60 6.06 -2.78
CA ILE A 260 13.47 5.84 -4.22
C ILE A 260 14.03 7.04 -5.02
N LEU A 261 13.68 8.28 -4.63
CA LEU A 261 14.17 9.47 -5.32
C LEU A 261 15.68 9.64 -5.17
N PHE A 262 16.24 9.34 -4.00
CA PHE A 262 17.69 9.32 -3.78
C PHE A 262 18.43 8.40 -4.74
N LEU A 263 17.85 7.24 -5.08
CA LEU A 263 18.47 6.32 -6.02
C LEU A 263 18.55 6.90 -7.46
N VAL A 264 17.53 7.66 -7.89
CA VAL A 264 17.44 8.17 -9.28
C VAL A 264 17.90 9.61 -9.45
N ASP A 265 17.91 10.41 -8.39
CA ASP A 265 18.34 11.80 -8.47
C ASP A 265 19.80 11.93 -8.90
N PRO A 266 20.13 12.99 -9.66
CA PRO A 266 21.50 13.23 -10.11
C PRO A 266 22.49 13.38 -8.95
N GLY A 267 23.73 12.92 -9.15
CA GLY A 267 24.81 13.08 -8.18
C GLY A 267 25.09 14.54 -7.81
N SER A 268 24.82 15.49 -8.72
CA SER A 268 24.87 16.93 -8.42
C SER A 268 23.91 17.35 -7.30
N ASN A 269 22.81 16.64 -7.12
CA ASN A 269 21.82 16.84 -6.06
C ASN A 269 22.06 15.89 -4.86
N GLY A 270 23.17 15.17 -4.86
CA GLY A 270 23.52 14.21 -3.82
C GLY A 270 22.83 12.84 -3.94
N GLY A 271 22.20 12.54 -5.07
CA GLY A 271 21.61 11.24 -5.39
C GLY A 271 22.61 10.27 -6.02
N LEU A 272 22.17 9.06 -6.33
CA LEU A 272 23.01 7.99 -6.89
C LEU A 272 22.95 7.87 -8.42
N SER A 273 22.12 8.66 -9.09
CA SER A 273 21.99 8.74 -10.55
C SER A 273 21.64 7.41 -11.24
N LEU A 274 20.93 6.50 -10.57
CA LEU A 274 20.47 5.27 -11.22
C LEU A 274 19.53 5.58 -12.38
N SER A 275 19.72 4.88 -13.48
CA SER A 275 18.76 4.89 -14.58
C SER A 275 17.44 4.24 -14.14
N PRO A 276 16.31 4.56 -14.79
CA PRO A 276 15.04 3.90 -14.51
C PRO A 276 15.11 2.37 -14.65
N GLN A 277 15.95 1.84 -15.54
CA GLN A 277 16.17 0.42 -15.74
C GLN A 277 16.89 -0.21 -14.52
N GLU A 278 17.94 0.43 -14.03
CA GLU A 278 18.66 -0.01 -12.83
C GLU A 278 17.74 0.03 -11.60
N LEU A 279 16.94 1.08 -11.47
CA LEU A 279 15.92 1.15 -10.42
C LEU A 279 14.87 0.03 -10.55
N ALA A 280 14.40 -0.26 -11.76
CA ALA A 280 13.45 -1.34 -12.04
C ALA A 280 14.00 -2.69 -11.57
N PHE A 281 15.29 -2.95 -11.82
CA PHE A 281 15.94 -4.15 -11.35
C PHE A 281 16.12 -4.17 -9.83
N THR A 282 16.66 -3.09 -9.25
CA THR A 282 16.96 -3.02 -7.80
C THR A 282 15.71 -3.04 -6.95
N GLN A 283 14.74 -2.16 -7.20
CA GLN A 283 13.51 -2.04 -6.41
C GLN A 283 12.40 -2.98 -6.88
N GLY A 284 12.16 -3.03 -8.20
CA GLY A 284 11.04 -3.77 -8.77
C GLY A 284 11.25 -5.29 -8.82
N THR A 285 12.49 -5.76 -8.90
CA THR A 285 12.81 -7.20 -8.97
C THR A 285 13.46 -7.67 -7.67
N VAL A 286 14.67 -7.19 -7.37
CA VAL A 286 15.47 -7.67 -6.22
C VAL A 286 14.82 -7.23 -4.91
N GLY A 287 14.37 -5.98 -4.82
CA GLY A 287 13.67 -5.46 -3.65
C GLY A 287 12.33 -6.15 -3.41
N ALA A 288 11.52 -6.35 -4.46
CA ALA A 288 10.26 -7.08 -4.35
C ALA A 288 10.46 -8.53 -3.86
N PHE A 289 11.52 -9.20 -4.35
CA PHE A 289 11.89 -10.53 -3.88
C PHE A 289 12.34 -10.52 -2.41
N GLY A 290 13.16 -9.53 -2.01
CA GLY A 290 13.55 -9.34 -0.60
C GLY A 290 12.34 -9.15 0.30
N MET A 291 11.40 -8.28 -0.09
CA MET A 291 10.17 -8.05 0.66
C MET A 291 9.32 -9.31 0.78
N LEU A 292 9.19 -10.11 -0.29
CA LEU A 292 8.45 -11.38 -0.26
C LEU A 292 9.07 -12.34 0.76
N LEU A 293 10.38 -12.55 0.69
CA LEU A 293 11.09 -13.42 1.65
C LEU A 293 10.90 -12.93 3.09
N GLY A 294 11.02 -11.62 3.32
CA GLY A 294 10.80 -11.02 4.62
C GLY A 294 9.39 -11.26 5.14
N CYS A 295 8.36 -11.04 4.33
CA CYS A 295 6.96 -11.28 4.72
C CYS A 295 6.70 -12.76 5.05
N LEU A 296 7.21 -13.70 4.22
CA LEU A 296 7.01 -15.13 4.44
C LEU A 296 7.70 -15.59 5.73
N LEU A 297 8.94 -15.20 5.94
CA LEU A 297 9.70 -15.54 7.15
C LEU A 297 9.09 -14.88 8.39
N GLY A 298 8.73 -13.58 8.31
CA GLY A 298 8.10 -12.86 9.41
C GLY A 298 6.76 -13.46 9.82
N GLY A 299 5.92 -13.82 8.85
CA GLY A 299 4.65 -14.50 9.12
C GLY A 299 4.85 -15.86 9.80
N ARG A 300 5.82 -16.66 9.34
CA ARG A 300 6.16 -17.95 9.96
C ARG A 300 6.72 -17.78 11.37
N CYS A 301 7.58 -16.81 11.59
CA CYS A 301 8.15 -16.52 12.92
C CYS A 301 7.06 -16.17 13.94
N ILE A 302 6.12 -15.30 13.56
CA ILE A 302 4.98 -14.96 14.44
C ILE A 302 4.09 -16.19 14.68
N HIS A 303 3.86 -17.00 13.66
CA HIS A 303 3.06 -18.22 13.81
C HIS A 303 3.69 -19.22 14.78
N LEU A 304 5.01 -19.40 14.76
CA LEU A 304 5.71 -20.37 15.60
C LEU A 304 5.88 -19.92 17.06
N HIS A 305 6.25 -18.65 17.28
CA HIS A 305 6.68 -18.16 18.59
C HIS A 305 5.80 -17.04 19.15
N GLY A 306 4.84 -16.54 18.36
CA GLY A 306 3.93 -15.47 18.74
C GLY A 306 4.50 -14.06 18.52
N PHE A 307 3.58 -13.08 18.49
CA PHE A 307 3.86 -11.68 18.20
C PHE A 307 4.84 -11.03 19.18
N ARG A 308 4.65 -11.21 20.50
CA ARG A 308 5.47 -10.54 21.53
C ARG A 308 6.96 -10.89 21.45
N TYR A 309 7.26 -12.15 21.13
CA TYR A 309 8.65 -12.62 21.00
C TYR A 309 9.37 -11.93 19.83
N TRP A 310 8.66 -11.77 18.70
CA TRP A 310 9.26 -11.22 17.47
C TRP A 310 9.10 -9.72 17.29
N LEU A 311 8.35 -9.01 18.15
CA LEU A 311 8.11 -7.57 18.03
C LEU A 311 9.42 -6.76 17.96
N TRP A 312 10.36 -7.01 18.87
CA TRP A 312 11.64 -6.30 18.91
C TRP A 312 12.56 -6.64 17.75
N PRO A 313 12.83 -7.93 17.42
CA PRO A 313 13.59 -8.28 16.21
C PRO A 313 12.97 -7.71 14.93
N MET A 314 11.65 -7.67 14.80
CA MET A 314 10.96 -7.10 13.64
C MET A 314 11.07 -5.58 13.59
N THR A 315 11.02 -4.90 14.75
CA THR A 315 11.26 -3.45 14.82
C THR A 315 12.71 -3.12 14.43
N LEU A 316 13.67 -3.94 14.84
CA LEU A 316 15.07 -3.78 14.43
C LEU A 316 15.24 -4.01 12.92
N ALA A 317 14.62 -5.06 12.37
CA ALA A 317 14.73 -5.39 10.96
C ALA A 317 14.15 -4.30 10.04
N ILE A 318 13.08 -3.62 10.43
CA ILE A 318 12.50 -2.53 9.63
C ILE A 318 13.30 -1.22 9.73
N THR A 319 14.10 -1.03 10.78
CA THR A 319 14.80 0.24 11.03
C THR A 319 16.29 0.19 10.67
N LEU A 320 16.98 -0.88 11.06
CA LEU A 320 18.45 -0.98 10.94
C LEU A 320 18.97 -0.91 9.49
N PRO A 321 18.34 -1.56 8.49
CA PRO A 321 18.87 -1.52 7.11
C PRO A 321 18.92 -0.12 6.50
N LYS A 322 18.19 0.86 7.03
CA LYS A 322 18.27 2.26 6.59
C LYS A 322 19.63 2.90 6.82
N VAL A 323 20.46 2.30 7.69
CA VAL A 323 21.87 2.68 7.84
C VAL A 323 22.64 2.59 6.52
N PHE A 324 22.31 1.64 5.64
CA PHE A 324 22.96 1.54 4.33
C PHE A 324 22.68 2.76 3.46
N TYR A 325 21.47 3.38 3.56
CA TYR A 325 21.17 4.62 2.85
C TYR A 325 21.96 5.80 3.41
N VAL A 326 22.20 5.85 4.73
CA VAL A 326 23.13 6.83 5.32
C VAL A 326 24.52 6.66 4.71
N LEU A 327 25.05 5.44 4.70
CA LEU A 327 26.38 5.16 4.17
C LEU A 327 26.47 5.52 2.68
N MET A 328 25.47 5.14 1.87
CA MET A 328 25.42 5.47 0.44
C MET A 328 25.34 6.99 0.21
N ALA A 329 24.59 7.74 1.03
CA ALA A 329 24.49 9.20 0.89
C ALA A 329 25.80 9.93 1.24
N TYR A 330 26.62 9.39 2.15
CA TYR A 330 27.94 9.96 2.48
C TYR A 330 29.00 9.57 1.47
N THR A 331 28.97 8.34 0.96
CA THR A 331 29.98 7.81 0.04
C THR A 331 29.70 8.08 -1.42
N LEU A 332 28.44 8.34 -1.78
CA LEU A 332 27.94 8.45 -3.16
C LEU A 332 28.46 7.31 -4.03
N THR A 333 28.33 6.09 -3.51
CA THR A 333 28.85 4.88 -4.17
C THR A 333 28.27 4.68 -5.57
N THR A 334 29.12 4.32 -6.52
CA THR A 334 28.74 3.95 -7.90
C THR A 334 28.65 2.42 -8.08
N SER A 335 28.92 1.65 -7.04
CA SER A 335 28.85 0.19 -7.09
C SER A 335 27.41 -0.28 -7.15
N PHE A 336 26.95 -0.68 -8.33
CA PHE A 336 25.60 -1.19 -8.55
C PHE A 336 25.26 -2.39 -7.67
N SER A 337 26.25 -3.31 -7.45
CA SER A 337 26.06 -4.48 -6.58
C SER A 337 25.82 -4.08 -5.12
N LEU A 338 26.56 -3.08 -4.61
CA LEU A 338 26.40 -2.59 -3.24
C LEU A 338 25.05 -1.90 -3.07
N ILE A 339 24.61 -1.08 -4.04
CA ILE A 339 23.30 -0.44 -4.04
C ILE A 339 22.21 -1.51 -4.04
N THR A 340 22.28 -2.49 -4.92
CA THR A 340 21.30 -3.58 -5.04
C THR A 340 21.21 -4.41 -3.77
N LEU A 341 22.35 -4.74 -3.14
CA LEU A 341 22.38 -5.46 -1.86
C LEU A 341 21.74 -4.62 -0.74
N SER A 342 22.01 -3.32 -0.69
CA SER A 342 21.44 -2.41 0.31
C SER A 342 19.93 -2.34 0.17
N VAL A 343 19.41 -2.23 -1.05
CA VAL A 343 17.97 -2.25 -1.35
C VAL A 343 17.36 -3.60 -0.97
N PHE A 344 18.01 -4.71 -1.29
CA PHE A 344 17.53 -6.04 -0.90
C PHE A 344 17.38 -6.17 0.62
N LEU A 345 18.40 -5.78 1.39
CA LEU A 345 18.41 -5.88 2.85
C LEU A 345 17.33 -4.95 3.46
N GLU A 346 17.16 -3.77 2.91
CA GLU A 346 16.13 -2.83 3.34
C GLU A 346 14.73 -3.39 3.09
N GLN A 347 14.44 -3.86 1.87
CA GLN A 347 13.13 -4.40 1.51
C GLN A 347 12.83 -5.74 2.23
N PHE A 348 13.85 -6.58 2.46
CA PHE A 348 13.72 -7.76 3.30
C PHE A 348 13.37 -7.37 4.75
N GLY A 349 14.09 -6.39 5.31
CA GLY A 349 13.83 -5.88 6.65
C GLY A 349 12.44 -5.27 6.79
N PHE A 350 12.00 -4.51 5.78
CA PHE A 350 10.63 -4.00 5.72
C PHE A 350 9.61 -5.14 5.66
N GLY A 351 9.78 -6.11 4.76
CA GLY A 351 8.89 -7.27 4.63
C GLY A 351 8.79 -8.07 5.93
N PHE A 352 9.91 -8.30 6.62
CA PHE A 352 9.94 -9.01 7.89
C PHE A 352 9.29 -8.20 9.01
N GLY A 353 9.60 -6.90 9.11
CA GLY A 353 9.11 -6.03 10.17
C GLY A 353 7.64 -5.64 10.04
N ILE A 354 7.13 -5.47 8.80
CA ILE A 354 5.72 -5.14 8.58
C ILE A 354 4.77 -6.23 9.08
N MET A 355 5.25 -7.47 9.21
CA MET A 355 4.43 -8.57 9.72
C MET A 355 4.05 -8.37 11.19
N ALA A 356 4.88 -7.69 12.01
CA ALA A 356 4.51 -7.27 13.35
C ALA A 356 3.33 -6.30 13.35
N PHE A 357 3.36 -5.31 12.45
CA PHE A 357 2.26 -4.36 12.28
C PHE A 357 0.97 -5.05 11.84
N VAL A 358 1.04 -5.92 10.82
CA VAL A 358 -0.12 -6.65 10.30
C VAL A 358 -0.72 -7.58 11.36
N ALA A 359 0.11 -8.26 12.13
CA ALA A 359 -0.34 -9.13 13.22
C ALA A 359 -1.04 -8.33 14.32
N TYR A 360 -0.48 -7.19 14.72
CA TYR A 360 -1.10 -6.33 15.73
C TYR A 360 -2.40 -5.71 15.22
N LEU A 361 -2.45 -5.26 13.97
CA LEU A 361 -3.65 -4.77 13.33
C LEU A 361 -4.77 -5.83 13.30
N ALA A 362 -4.42 -7.07 12.97
CA ALA A 362 -5.35 -8.18 12.99
C ALA A 362 -5.85 -8.49 14.43
N HIS A 363 -4.98 -8.36 15.43
CA HIS A 363 -5.34 -8.50 16.84
C HIS A 363 -6.34 -7.42 17.29
N LEU A 364 -6.06 -6.14 16.97
CA LEU A 364 -6.93 -5.02 17.31
C LEU A 364 -8.30 -5.10 16.63
N SER A 365 -8.36 -5.74 15.48
CA SER A 365 -9.60 -5.88 14.69
C SER A 365 -10.53 -6.98 15.22
N ARG A 366 -10.12 -7.80 16.20
CA ARG A 366 -10.97 -8.84 16.79
C ARG A 366 -12.10 -8.19 17.57
N GLY A 367 -13.32 -8.71 17.42
CA GLY A 367 -14.49 -8.22 18.14
C GLY A 367 -15.79 -8.27 17.34
N TYR A 368 -16.76 -7.44 17.72
CA TYR A 368 -18.13 -7.45 17.18
C TYR A 368 -18.21 -7.06 15.70
N HIS A 369 -17.35 -6.09 15.25
CA HIS A 369 -17.27 -5.62 13.86
C HIS A 369 -15.83 -5.61 13.32
N PRO A 370 -15.20 -6.77 13.06
CA PRO A 370 -13.78 -6.87 12.78
C PRO A 370 -13.33 -6.04 11.55
N VAL A 371 -14.15 -5.98 10.50
CA VAL A 371 -13.82 -5.24 9.28
C VAL A 371 -13.83 -3.73 9.50
N MET A 372 -14.78 -3.24 10.31
CA MET A 372 -14.83 -1.81 10.62
C MET A 372 -13.67 -1.41 11.53
N PHE A 373 -13.37 -2.20 12.57
CA PHE A 373 -12.21 -1.95 13.42
C PHE A 373 -10.90 -2.00 12.64
N TYR A 374 -10.73 -2.97 11.74
CA TYR A 374 -9.59 -3.04 10.83
C TYR A 374 -9.47 -1.76 10.00
N SER A 375 -10.58 -1.27 9.43
CA SER A 375 -10.61 -0.05 8.62
C SER A 375 -10.24 1.20 9.43
N TYR A 376 -10.68 1.33 10.69
CA TYR A 376 -10.29 2.44 11.57
C TYR A 376 -8.81 2.38 11.93
N CYS A 377 -8.32 1.21 12.34
CA CYS A 377 -6.92 1.04 12.69
C CYS A 377 -6.00 1.29 11.50
N PHE A 378 -6.40 0.82 10.30
CA PHE A 378 -5.67 1.11 9.07
C PHE A 378 -5.68 2.60 8.72
N ALA A 379 -6.81 3.29 8.88
CA ALA A 379 -6.92 4.72 8.66
C ALA A 379 -5.99 5.53 9.60
N LEU A 380 -5.91 5.15 10.87
CA LEU A 380 -4.98 5.78 11.83
C LEU A 380 -3.52 5.60 11.41
N ALA A 381 -3.14 4.40 10.98
CA ALA A 381 -1.80 4.14 10.46
C ALA A 381 -1.50 4.95 9.18
N ALA A 382 -2.48 5.02 8.28
CA ALA A 382 -2.36 5.79 7.05
C ALA A 382 -2.17 7.29 7.31
N ILE A 383 -2.73 7.85 8.40
CA ILE A 383 -2.46 9.24 8.82
C ILE A 383 -0.98 9.44 9.10
N GLY A 384 -0.36 8.55 9.89
CA GLY A 384 1.07 8.61 10.20
C GLY A 384 1.94 8.63 8.93
N ILE A 385 1.68 7.70 8.00
CA ILE A 385 2.40 7.56 6.73
C ILE A 385 2.15 8.77 5.81
N THR A 386 0.93 9.31 5.79
CA THR A 386 0.58 10.46 4.94
C THR A 386 1.27 11.73 5.42
N VAL A 387 1.22 12.03 6.72
CA VAL A 387 1.84 13.21 7.30
C VAL A 387 3.35 13.16 7.14
N SER A 388 3.98 12.04 7.51
CA SER A 388 5.44 11.87 7.37
C SER A 388 5.87 11.95 5.90
N GLY A 389 5.14 11.32 4.99
CA GLY A 389 5.40 11.38 3.57
C GLY A 389 5.23 12.79 2.97
N ALA A 390 4.26 13.57 3.43
CA ALA A 390 4.06 14.95 2.96
C ALA A 390 5.21 15.87 3.37
N LEU A 391 5.77 15.67 4.55
CA LEU A 391 6.90 16.44 5.07
C LEU A 391 8.24 15.95 4.51
N SER A 392 8.33 14.70 4.07
CA SER A 392 9.58 14.04 3.70
C SER A 392 10.33 14.75 2.56
N GLY A 393 9.61 15.17 1.51
CA GLY A 393 10.20 15.85 0.36
C GLY A 393 10.73 17.25 0.72
N ILE A 394 9.98 18.01 1.52
CA ILE A 394 10.39 19.32 2.00
C ILE A 394 11.67 19.22 2.84
N LEU A 395 11.70 18.24 3.75
CA LEU A 395 12.88 18.01 4.58
C LEU A 395 14.08 17.52 3.76
N ALA A 396 13.86 16.65 2.77
CA ALA A 396 14.93 16.17 1.90
C ALA A 396 15.53 17.30 1.05
N ASP A 397 14.71 18.16 0.46
CA ASP A 397 15.17 19.31 -0.34
C ASP A 397 15.91 20.34 0.54
N TYR A 398 15.46 20.56 1.79
CA TYR A 398 16.08 21.53 2.69
C TYR A 398 17.39 21.04 3.32
N LEU A 399 17.44 19.77 3.77
CA LEU A 399 18.58 19.22 4.51
C LEU A 399 19.63 18.57 3.59
N GLY A 400 19.24 18.17 2.37
CA GLY A 400 20.00 17.28 1.51
C GLY A 400 20.01 15.84 2.04
N TYR A 401 20.26 14.87 1.16
CA TYR A 401 20.13 13.43 1.48
C TYR A 401 21.00 12.96 2.63
N ARG A 402 22.22 13.49 2.80
CA ARG A 402 23.14 13.10 3.86
C ARG A 402 22.56 13.35 5.26
N ILE A 403 22.16 14.58 5.52
CA ILE A 403 21.60 14.99 6.81
C ILE A 403 20.21 14.37 6.98
N TYR A 404 19.43 14.28 5.90
CA TYR A 404 18.11 13.68 5.91
C TYR A 404 18.12 12.24 6.39
N PHE A 405 18.96 11.37 5.81
CA PHE A 405 19.02 9.96 6.24
C PHE A 405 19.63 9.79 7.64
N ALA A 406 20.55 10.65 8.06
CA ALA A 406 21.05 10.67 9.44
C ALA A 406 19.91 11.03 10.43
N LEU A 407 19.12 12.06 10.13
CA LEU A 407 17.94 12.43 10.91
C LEU A 407 16.89 11.30 10.92
N LEU A 408 16.70 10.61 9.81
CA LEU A 408 15.78 9.49 9.72
C LEU A 408 16.14 8.36 10.68
N MET A 409 17.43 8.09 10.92
CA MET A 409 17.85 7.11 11.93
C MET A 409 17.38 7.53 13.34
N LEU A 410 17.41 8.82 13.66
CA LEU A 410 16.84 9.31 14.91
C LEU A 410 15.31 9.18 14.94
N LEU A 411 14.64 9.52 13.85
CA LEU A 411 13.18 9.33 13.71
C LEU A 411 12.76 7.87 13.84
N SER A 412 13.65 6.92 13.50
CA SER A 412 13.39 5.49 13.67
C SER A 412 13.19 5.08 15.14
N LEU A 413 13.63 5.89 16.09
CA LEU A 413 13.33 5.70 17.53
C LEU A 413 11.81 5.72 17.80
N ALA A 414 11.00 6.35 16.95
CA ALA A 414 9.55 6.33 17.07
C ALA A 414 8.97 4.90 16.96
N SER A 415 9.54 4.05 16.09
CA SER A 415 9.11 2.64 15.98
C SER A 415 9.46 1.85 17.25
N TYR A 416 10.63 2.11 17.86
CA TYR A 416 11.02 1.47 19.12
C TYR A 416 10.15 1.96 20.29
N LEU A 417 9.84 3.25 20.33
CA LEU A 417 8.92 3.80 21.31
C LEU A 417 7.53 3.16 21.18
N ALA A 418 7.03 3.06 19.95
CA ALA A 418 5.76 2.37 19.67
C ALA A 418 5.79 0.92 20.16
N ALA A 419 6.87 0.17 19.86
CA ALA A 419 7.03 -1.22 20.29
C ALA A 419 7.10 -1.36 21.83
N ALA A 420 7.77 -0.43 22.51
CA ALA A 420 7.92 -0.44 23.98
C ALA A 420 6.58 -0.26 24.71
N PHE A 421 5.66 0.52 24.13
CA PHE A 421 4.36 0.80 24.74
C PHE A 421 3.25 -0.16 24.30
N VAL A 422 3.54 -1.16 23.47
CA VAL A 422 2.55 -2.18 23.12
C VAL A 422 2.09 -2.93 24.36
N ARG A 423 0.82 -2.80 24.65
CA ARG A 423 0.14 -3.56 25.69
C ARG A 423 -0.88 -4.48 25.02
N THR A 424 -0.66 -5.77 25.17
CA THR A 424 -1.63 -6.80 24.79
C THR A 424 -2.17 -7.43 26.06
N GLU A 425 -3.47 -7.62 26.15
CA GLU A 425 -4.01 -8.52 27.18
C GLU A 425 -3.39 -9.89 26.98
N PRO A 426 -3.07 -10.62 28.07
CA PRO A 426 -2.61 -11.99 27.96
C PRO A 426 -3.75 -12.85 27.41
N ILE A 427 -3.86 -12.91 26.11
CA ILE A 427 -4.71 -13.87 25.41
C ILE A 427 -3.83 -15.08 25.20
N GLU A 428 -4.10 -16.14 25.95
CA GLU A 428 -3.55 -17.47 25.71
C GLU A 428 -3.68 -17.79 24.22
N GLY A 429 -2.53 -18.04 23.56
CA GLY A 429 -2.50 -18.53 22.20
C GLY A 429 -2.64 -17.47 21.10
N LEU A 430 -1.91 -16.37 21.13
CA LEU A 430 -1.60 -15.59 19.92
C LEU A 430 -0.65 -16.36 18.98
N LYS A 431 -1.01 -17.60 18.70
CA LYS A 431 -0.59 -18.31 17.49
C LYS A 431 -1.59 -17.87 16.42
N LEU A 432 -1.09 -17.06 15.49
CA LEU A 432 -1.84 -16.72 14.27
C LEU A 432 -2.11 -17.99 13.48
#